data_e30b647c7ef8e7801aab1879dc55f4c1
#
_entry.id   e30b647c7ef8e7801aab1879dc55f4c1
#
_cell.length_a   1.000
_cell.length_b   1.000
_cell.length_c   1.000
_cell.angle_alpha   90.00
_cell.angle_beta   90.00
_cell.angle_gamma   90.00
#
_symmetry.space_group_name_H-M   'P 1'
#
loop_
_entity.id
_entity.type
_entity.pdbx_description
1 polymer ?
#
loop_
_entity_poly.entity_id
_entity_poly.type
_entity_poly.pdbx_seq_one_letter_code
_entity_poly.pdbx_strand_id
1 'polypeptide(L)'
;MNTPAHLILGAASFARAQKPGSVSAALTGSLAPDLSLYLLAGWHFAVLGTSAETVFGELYYSESWQSVFAIDNSVFVWGLVLAAGLFGRWWWLQVFGASALLHVCLDFPLHAGDGRPHFWPFSDWVFDSPVSYWDVRHFGGLVGSIEIVLCAVLTLVLVRKFRELPLRALFVLLFACEVASSGIWMLVF
;
A
#
# COMPACT_ATOMS: atom_id res chain seq x y z
N MET A 1 -1.64 -1.88 6.06
CA MET A 1 -2.41 -0.60 6.05
C MET A 1 -3.35 -0.59 4.86
N ASN A 2 -4.37 0.28 4.87
CA ASN A 2 -5.19 0.45 3.65
C ASN A 2 -4.39 1.09 2.52
N THR A 3 -4.65 0.70 1.27
CA THR A 3 -3.93 1.27 0.12
C THR A 3 -4.01 2.80 0.02
N PRO A 4 -5.15 3.49 0.28
CA PRO A 4 -5.15 4.95 0.27
C PRO A 4 -4.21 5.57 1.31
N ALA A 5 -4.02 4.95 2.47
CA ALA A 5 -3.06 5.40 3.46
C ALA A 5 -1.62 5.30 2.95
N HIS A 6 -1.24 4.19 2.30
CA HIS A 6 0.07 4.07 1.65
C HIS A 6 0.32 5.16 0.62
N LEU A 7 -0.70 5.49 -0.20
CA LEU A 7 -0.60 6.56 -1.19
C LEU A 7 -0.38 7.93 -0.53
N ILE A 8 -1.09 8.23 0.54
CA ILE A 8 -0.95 9.49 1.30
C ILE A 8 0.43 9.56 1.95
N LEU A 9 0.87 8.49 2.62
CA LEU A 9 2.18 8.44 3.29
C LEU A 9 3.34 8.55 2.29
N GLY A 10 3.29 7.84 1.17
CA GLY A 10 4.30 7.91 0.13
C GLY A 10 4.39 9.32 -0.48
N ALA A 11 3.24 9.94 -0.80
CA ALA A 11 3.22 11.32 -1.30
C ALA A 11 3.74 12.32 -0.26
N ALA A 12 3.37 12.19 1.01
CA ALA A 12 3.85 13.07 2.08
C ALA A 12 5.36 12.96 2.27
N SER A 13 5.91 11.74 2.23
CA SER A 13 7.32 11.45 2.44
C SER A 13 8.21 11.87 1.27
N PHE A 14 7.81 11.58 0.03
CA PHE A 14 8.71 11.66 -1.11
C PHE A 14 8.30 12.63 -2.21
N ALA A 15 7.02 13.02 -2.31
CA ALA A 15 6.61 14.00 -3.32
C ALA A 15 7.15 15.40 -3.00
N ARG A 16 7.57 16.13 -4.04
CA ARG A 16 8.17 17.47 -3.93
C ARG A 16 7.48 18.43 -4.92
N ALA A 17 6.97 19.55 -4.42
CA ALA A 17 6.27 20.55 -5.25
C ALA A 17 7.16 21.11 -6.37
N GLN A 18 8.48 21.21 -6.14
CA GLN A 18 9.44 21.74 -7.11
C GLN A 18 9.87 20.71 -8.18
N LYS A 19 9.43 19.44 -8.09
CA LYS A 19 9.79 18.39 -9.04
C LYS A 19 8.54 17.85 -9.75
N PRO A 20 8.30 18.25 -11.01
CA PRO A 20 7.19 17.71 -11.81
C PRO A 20 7.24 16.17 -11.84
N GLY A 21 6.08 15.51 -11.71
CA GLY A 21 5.99 14.05 -11.70
C GLY A 21 6.36 13.35 -10.38
N SER A 22 6.83 14.10 -9.36
CA SER A 22 7.18 13.47 -8.06
C SER A 22 5.96 12.90 -7.34
N VAL A 23 4.79 13.52 -7.49
CA VAL A 23 3.53 12.99 -6.94
C VAL A 23 3.19 11.67 -7.63
N SER A 24 3.23 11.62 -8.96
CA SER A 24 2.94 10.39 -9.71
C SER A 24 3.90 9.27 -9.34
N ALA A 25 5.22 9.56 -9.28
CA ALA A 25 6.21 8.56 -8.88
C ALA A 25 5.97 8.03 -7.45
N ALA A 26 5.62 8.91 -6.50
CA ALA A 26 5.31 8.51 -5.14
C ALA A 26 4.03 7.67 -5.06
N LEU A 27 2.96 8.08 -5.71
CA LEU A 27 1.69 7.35 -5.71
C LEU A 27 1.81 5.99 -6.39
N THR A 28 2.43 5.93 -7.59
CA THR A 28 2.61 4.66 -8.30
C THR A 28 3.54 3.71 -7.56
N GLY A 29 4.60 4.22 -6.92
CA GLY A 29 5.47 3.42 -6.07
C GLY A 29 4.75 2.87 -4.85
N SER A 30 3.94 3.70 -4.17
CA SER A 30 3.14 3.25 -3.02
C SER A 30 2.04 2.25 -3.41
N LEU A 31 1.55 2.28 -4.64
CA LEU A 31 0.55 1.32 -5.13
C LEU A 31 1.18 0.00 -5.59
N ALA A 32 2.44 0.02 -6.02
CA ALA A 32 3.05 -1.09 -6.74
C ALA A 32 3.03 -2.42 -5.96
N PRO A 33 3.26 -2.48 -4.63
CA PRO A 33 3.18 -3.74 -3.87
C PRO A 33 1.78 -4.35 -3.81
N ASP A 34 0.71 -3.55 -3.93
CA ASP A 34 -0.67 -4.02 -3.95
C ASP A 34 -1.22 -4.29 -5.37
N LEU A 35 -0.48 -3.87 -6.40
CA LEU A 35 -1.01 -3.83 -7.76
C LEU A 35 -1.44 -5.20 -8.27
N SER A 36 -0.69 -6.25 -7.97
CA SER A 36 -1.02 -7.60 -8.39
C SER A 36 -2.32 -8.10 -7.77
N LEU A 37 -2.56 -7.80 -6.49
CA LEU A 37 -3.82 -8.12 -5.83
C LEU A 37 -5.01 -7.47 -6.56
N TYR A 38 -4.91 -6.18 -6.90
CA TYR A 38 -5.97 -5.49 -7.62
C TYR A 38 -6.19 -6.04 -9.02
N LEU A 39 -5.11 -6.39 -9.73
CA LEU A 39 -5.21 -6.97 -11.08
C LEU A 39 -5.82 -8.38 -11.04
N LEU A 40 -5.38 -9.22 -10.13
CA LEU A 40 -5.88 -10.58 -9.98
C LEU A 40 -7.34 -10.59 -9.50
N ALA A 41 -7.65 -9.87 -8.44
CA ALA A 41 -9.02 -9.77 -7.93
C ALA A 41 -9.95 -9.10 -8.96
N GLY A 42 -9.51 -8.00 -9.58
CA GLY A 42 -10.27 -7.30 -10.62
C GLY A 42 -10.57 -8.18 -11.83
N TRP A 43 -9.61 -8.99 -12.27
CA TRP A 43 -9.83 -9.98 -13.33
C TRP A 43 -10.88 -11.01 -12.95
N HIS A 44 -10.78 -11.58 -11.74
CA HIS A 44 -11.73 -12.56 -11.27
C HIS A 44 -13.14 -11.97 -11.13
N PHE A 45 -13.27 -10.75 -10.62
CA PHE A 45 -14.59 -10.10 -10.50
C PHE A 45 -15.18 -9.68 -11.86
N ALA A 46 -14.39 -8.98 -12.69
CA ALA A 46 -14.92 -8.33 -13.89
C ALA A 46 -15.04 -9.28 -15.09
N VAL A 47 -14.15 -10.29 -15.19
CA VAL A 47 -14.08 -11.18 -16.35
C VAL A 47 -14.63 -12.56 -16.05
N LEU A 48 -14.26 -13.14 -14.90
CA LEU A 48 -14.65 -14.51 -14.55
C LEU A 48 -15.94 -14.59 -13.71
N GLY A 49 -16.43 -13.47 -13.17
CA GLY A 49 -17.63 -13.43 -12.33
C GLY A 49 -17.49 -14.23 -11.02
N THR A 50 -16.25 -14.38 -10.51
CA THR A 50 -15.94 -15.14 -9.29
C THR A 50 -16.48 -14.40 -8.07
N SER A 51 -17.04 -15.13 -7.10
CA SER A 51 -17.55 -14.51 -5.87
C SER A 51 -16.43 -13.94 -5.00
N ALA A 52 -16.75 -12.92 -4.19
CA ALA A 52 -15.79 -12.34 -3.24
C ALA A 52 -15.29 -13.38 -2.21
N GLU A 53 -16.17 -14.28 -1.79
CA GLU A 53 -15.82 -15.37 -0.88
C GLU A 53 -14.73 -16.28 -1.47
N THR A 54 -14.89 -16.70 -2.74
CA THR A 54 -13.87 -17.50 -3.43
C THR A 54 -12.58 -16.71 -3.66
N VAL A 55 -12.67 -15.43 -4.05
CA VAL A 55 -11.48 -14.61 -4.31
C VAL A 55 -10.67 -14.41 -3.03
N PHE A 56 -11.29 -13.99 -1.94
CA PHE A 56 -10.57 -13.66 -0.71
C PHE A 56 -10.44 -14.84 0.27
N GLY A 57 -11.31 -15.84 0.19
CA GLY A 57 -11.25 -17.03 1.06
C GLY A 57 -10.37 -18.16 0.52
N GLU A 58 -10.25 -18.29 -0.82
CA GLU A 58 -9.53 -19.40 -1.45
C GLU A 58 -8.37 -18.92 -2.32
N LEU A 59 -8.64 -18.10 -3.36
CA LEU A 59 -7.64 -17.70 -4.35
C LEU A 59 -6.54 -16.86 -3.74
N TYR A 60 -6.88 -15.94 -2.85
CA TYR A 60 -5.94 -15.09 -2.13
C TYR A 60 -4.86 -15.91 -1.40
N TYR A 61 -5.23 -17.05 -0.81
CA TYR A 61 -4.33 -17.96 -0.10
C TYR A 61 -3.73 -19.05 -0.98
N SER A 62 -4.07 -19.08 -2.28
CA SER A 62 -3.53 -20.07 -3.20
C SER A 62 -2.03 -19.88 -3.43
N GLU A 63 -1.29 -20.97 -3.65
CA GLU A 63 0.14 -20.94 -3.92
C GLU A 63 0.51 -20.04 -5.11
N SER A 64 -0.33 -20.04 -6.16
CA SER A 64 -0.11 -19.22 -7.35
C SER A 64 -0.18 -17.71 -7.06
N TRP A 65 -1.16 -17.25 -6.27
CA TRP A 65 -1.26 -15.85 -5.90
C TRP A 65 -0.20 -15.45 -4.88
N GLN A 66 0.05 -16.31 -3.88
CA GLN A 66 1.07 -16.07 -2.87
C GLN A 66 2.48 -15.97 -3.49
N SER A 67 2.78 -16.74 -4.55
CA SER A 67 4.05 -16.61 -5.29
C SER A 67 4.23 -15.25 -5.95
N VAL A 68 3.15 -14.67 -6.49
CA VAL A 68 3.17 -13.30 -7.04
C VAL A 68 3.34 -12.28 -5.92
N PHE A 69 2.56 -12.41 -4.84
CA PHE A 69 2.64 -11.49 -3.70
C PHE A 69 4.01 -11.51 -3.00
N ALA A 70 4.70 -12.65 -2.99
CA ALA A 70 6.06 -12.74 -2.46
C ALA A 70 7.04 -11.82 -3.20
N ILE A 71 6.89 -11.69 -4.53
CA ILE A 71 7.71 -10.79 -5.35
C ILE A 71 7.36 -9.33 -5.05
N ASP A 72 6.07 -9.00 -5.09
CA ASP A 72 5.60 -7.63 -4.95
C ASP A 72 5.80 -7.06 -3.54
N ASN A 73 5.82 -7.91 -2.52
CA ASN A 73 6.04 -7.49 -1.13
C ASN A 73 7.48 -7.71 -0.65
N SER A 74 8.42 -7.99 -1.57
CA SER A 74 9.83 -8.20 -1.20
C SER A 74 10.57 -6.89 -0.98
N VAL A 75 11.20 -6.76 0.18
CA VAL A 75 12.12 -5.64 0.49
C VAL A 75 13.33 -5.63 -0.43
N PHE A 76 13.77 -6.80 -0.92
CA PHE A 76 14.90 -6.90 -1.84
C PHE A 76 14.55 -6.44 -3.25
N VAL A 77 13.35 -6.77 -3.74
CA VAL A 77 12.88 -6.30 -5.06
C VAL A 77 12.82 -4.77 -5.08
N TRP A 78 12.15 -4.15 -4.11
CA TRP A 78 12.05 -2.69 -4.06
C TRP A 78 13.36 -2.02 -3.67
N GLY A 79 14.19 -2.69 -2.86
CA GLY A 79 15.55 -2.26 -2.57
C GLY A 79 16.42 -2.19 -3.83
N LEU A 80 16.33 -3.18 -4.72
CA LEU A 80 17.02 -3.17 -6.01
C LEU A 80 16.51 -2.07 -6.93
N VAL A 81 15.19 -1.83 -6.97
CA VAL A 81 14.59 -0.72 -7.75
C VAL A 81 15.12 0.62 -7.25
N LEU A 82 15.14 0.83 -5.93
CA LEU A 82 15.70 2.04 -5.34
C LEU A 82 17.19 2.17 -5.63
N ALA A 83 17.97 1.10 -5.47
CA ALA A 83 19.39 1.07 -5.77
C ALA A 83 19.67 1.43 -7.25
N ALA A 84 18.93 0.84 -8.18
CA ALA A 84 19.01 1.18 -9.60
C ALA A 84 18.74 2.67 -9.85
N GLY A 85 17.72 3.23 -9.17
CA GLY A 85 17.43 4.66 -9.22
C GLY A 85 18.57 5.54 -8.67
N LEU A 86 19.22 5.11 -7.59
CA LEU A 86 20.34 5.82 -6.97
C LEU A 86 21.59 5.77 -7.87
N PHE A 87 21.98 4.60 -8.33
CA PHE A 87 23.16 4.41 -9.20
C PHE A 87 22.95 5.07 -10.56
N GLY A 88 21.75 4.93 -11.18
CA GLY A 88 21.40 5.58 -12.45
C GLY A 88 21.10 7.07 -12.32
N ARG A 89 21.06 7.60 -11.08
CA ARG A 89 20.68 9.01 -10.79
C ARG A 89 19.29 9.38 -11.34
N TRP A 90 18.41 8.40 -11.48
CA TRP A 90 17.02 8.57 -11.97
C TRP A 90 16.11 8.93 -10.81
N TRP A 91 15.93 10.21 -10.55
CA TRP A 91 15.21 10.71 -9.39
C TRP A 91 13.77 10.16 -9.26
N TRP A 92 13.10 9.96 -10.38
CA TRP A 92 11.73 9.41 -10.38
C TRP A 92 11.71 7.94 -9.89
N LEU A 93 12.72 7.14 -10.29
CA LEU A 93 12.86 5.76 -9.86
C LEU A 93 13.26 5.68 -8.37
N GLN A 94 14.03 6.67 -7.89
CA GLN A 94 14.35 6.79 -6.46
C GLN A 94 13.08 7.02 -5.64
N VAL A 95 12.22 7.96 -6.07
CA VAL A 95 10.94 8.24 -5.39
C VAL A 95 10.01 7.05 -5.47
N PHE A 96 9.87 6.42 -6.64
CA PHE A 96 9.07 5.22 -6.85
C PHE A 96 9.51 4.06 -5.94
N GLY A 97 10.79 3.68 -5.98
CA GLY A 97 11.32 2.57 -5.19
C GLY A 97 11.29 2.85 -3.68
N ALA A 98 11.58 4.09 -3.27
CA ALA A 98 11.48 4.49 -1.86
C ALA A 98 10.02 4.42 -1.35
N SER A 99 9.05 4.80 -2.17
CA SER A 99 7.63 4.72 -1.82
C SER A 99 7.14 3.28 -1.72
N ALA A 100 7.58 2.39 -2.62
CA ALA A 100 7.28 0.97 -2.56
C ALA A 100 7.92 0.30 -1.34
N LEU A 101 9.17 0.62 -1.01
CA LEU A 101 9.82 0.15 0.21
C LEU A 101 9.09 0.64 1.47
N LEU A 102 8.68 1.91 1.50
CA LEU A 102 7.92 2.45 2.64
C LEU A 102 6.62 1.66 2.83
N HIS A 103 5.89 1.36 1.74
CA HIS A 103 4.69 0.55 1.78
C HIS A 103 4.97 -0.80 2.47
N VAL A 104 5.90 -1.59 1.94
CA VAL A 104 6.25 -2.91 2.47
C VAL A 104 6.71 -2.84 3.92
N CYS A 105 7.49 -1.82 4.31
CA CYS A 105 7.94 -1.63 5.68
C CYS A 105 6.79 -1.29 6.64
N LEU A 106 5.78 -0.57 6.18
CA LEU A 106 4.61 -0.23 6.98
C LEU A 106 3.66 -1.41 7.15
N ASP A 107 3.54 -2.26 6.13
CA ASP A 107 2.70 -3.46 6.18
C ASP A 107 3.29 -4.57 7.03
N PHE A 108 4.60 -4.67 7.08
CA PHE A 108 5.30 -5.71 7.82
C PHE A 108 4.76 -5.93 9.25
N PRO A 109 4.50 -4.89 10.08
CA PRO A 109 3.99 -5.05 11.43
C PRO A 109 2.44 -5.10 11.53
N LEU A 110 1.69 -5.05 10.43
CA LEU A 110 0.25 -4.81 10.47
C LEU A 110 -0.60 -5.95 9.87
N HIS A 111 -0.01 -7.12 9.62
CA HIS A 111 -0.68 -8.28 9.06
C HIS A 111 -0.65 -9.46 10.04
N ALA A 112 -1.80 -9.76 10.68
CA ALA A 112 -2.00 -10.91 11.54
C ALA A 112 -2.71 -12.02 10.75
N GLY A 113 -2.02 -13.14 10.50
CA GLY A 113 -2.56 -14.30 9.77
C GLY A 113 -2.58 -14.19 8.25
N ASP A 114 -2.28 -13.02 7.70
CA ASP A 114 -2.24 -12.71 6.25
C ASP A 114 -0.92 -12.07 5.81
N GLY A 115 0.14 -12.25 6.59
CA GLY A 115 1.48 -11.73 6.33
C GLY A 115 2.07 -12.23 5.00
N ARG A 116 3.11 -11.53 4.54
CA ARG A 116 3.84 -11.82 3.31
C ARG A 116 5.28 -12.24 3.59
N PRO A 117 5.93 -13.04 2.72
CA PRO A 117 7.34 -13.37 2.82
C PRO A 117 8.21 -12.20 2.33
N HIS A 118 8.30 -11.14 3.15
CA HIS A 118 9.00 -9.89 2.82
C HIS A 118 10.49 -10.06 2.49
N PHE A 119 11.08 -11.21 2.84
CA PHE A 119 12.50 -11.52 2.60
C PHE A 119 12.73 -12.43 1.39
N TRP A 120 11.70 -12.66 0.57
CA TRP A 120 11.87 -13.36 -0.71
C TRP A 120 12.91 -12.64 -1.60
N PRO A 121 13.77 -13.33 -2.37
CA PRO A 121 13.86 -14.78 -2.58
C PRO A 121 14.78 -15.51 -1.59
N PHE A 122 15.30 -14.85 -0.58
CA PHE A 122 16.29 -15.45 0.33
C PHE A 122 15.64 -16.22 1.48
N SER A 123 14.38 -15.94 1.80
CA SER A 123 13.63 -16.60 2.85
C SER A 123 12.13 -16.51 2.59
N ASP A 124 11.43 -17.63 2.80
CA ASP A 124 9.97 -17.71 2.80
C ASP A 124 9.37 -17.44 4.18
N TRP A 125 10.19 -16.99 5.12
CA TRP A 125 9.72 -16.66 6.46
C TRP A 125 8.72 -15.51 6.43
N VAL A 126 7.58 -15.73 7.08
CA VAL A 126 6.51 -14.76 7.25
C VAL A 126 6.46 -14.32 8.71
N PHE A 127 6.45 -13.02 8.95
CA PHE A 127 6.21 -12.49 10.29
C PHE A 127 4.69 -12.48 10.54
N ASP A 128 4.27 -13.29 11.50
CA ASP A 128 2.90 -13.25 12.00
C ASP A 128 2.78 -12.17 13.06
N SER A 129 2.22 -11.03 12.66
CA SER A 129 2.10 -9.88 13.54
C SER A 129 1.00 -10.12 14.59
N PRO A 130 1.20 -9.69 15.85
CA PRO A 130 0.12 -9.66 16.84
C PRO A 130 -0.90 -8.54 16.57
N VAL A 131 -0.63 -7.67 15.58
CA VAL A 131 -1.42 -6.48 15.28
C VAL A 131 -1.87 -6.53 13.82
N SER A 132 -3.13 -6.18 13.56
CA SER A 132 -3.69 -6.05 12.21
C SER A 132 -4.32 -4.67 12.03
N TYR A 133 -4.34 -4.19 10.79
CA TYR A 133 -5.06 -2.95 10.45
C TYR A 133 -6.56 -3.18 10.19
N TRP A 134 -6.98 -4.42 9.96
CA TRP A 134 -8.36 -4.77 9.59
C TRP A 134 -9.04 -5.73 10.58
N ASP A 135 -8.33 -6.68 11.18
CA ASP A 135 -8.92 -7.68 12.08
C ASP A 135 -9.10 -7.10 13.50
N VAL A 136 -10.35 -6.93 13.92
CA VAL A 136 -10.70 -6.39 15.25
C VAL A 136 -10.17 -7.24 16.40
N ARG A 137 -9.94 -8.56 16.19
CA ARG A 137 -9.36 -9.47 17.19
C ARG A 137 -7.87 -9.16 17.42
N HIS A 138 -7.22 -8.45 16.50
CA HIS A 138 -5.82 -8.07 16.51
C HIS A 138 -5.65 -6.54 16.48
N PHE A 139 -6.48 -5.83 17.28
CA PHE A 139 -6.45 -4.37 17.46
C PHE A 139 -6.82 -3.55 16.20
N GLY A 140 -7.48 -4.14 15.20
CA GLY A 140 -7.79 -3.46 13.93
C GLY A 140 -8.53 -2.13 14.10
N GLY A 141 -9.49 -2.03 15.02
CA GLY A 141 -10.19 -0.78 15.28
C GLY A 141 -9.30 0.34 15.84
N LEU A 142 -8.32 0.01 16.69
CA LEU A 142 -7.35 0.98 17.20
C LEU A 142 -6.38 1.42 16.11
N VAL A 143 -5.83 0.46 15.37
CA VAL A 143 -4.88 0.71 14.27
C VAL A 143 -5.54 1.55 13.17
N GLY A 144 -6.74 1.17 12.72
CA GLY A 144 -7.49 1.94 11.73
C GLY A 144 -7.80 3.36 12.19
N SER A 145 -8.12 3.56 13.48
CA SER A 145 -8.33 4.91 14.04
C SER A 145 -7.05 5.75 14.00
N ILE A 146 -5.89 5.17 14.35
CA ILE A 146 -4.59 5.84 14.29
C ILE A 146 -4.25 6.15 12.82
N GLU A 147 -4.49 5.23 11.91
CA GLU A 147 -4.28 5.37 10.47
C GLU A 147 -5.10 6.55 9.90
N ILE A 148 -6.39 6.65 10.23
CA ILE A 148 -7.25 7.77 9.83
C ILE A 148 -6.71 9.11 10.34
N VAL A 149 -6.34 9.20 11.62
CA VAL A 149 -5.81 10.44 12.21
C VAL A 149 -4.49 10.84 11.52
N LEU A 150 -3.60 9.90 11.31
CA LEU A 150 -2.34 10.12 10.61
C LEU A 150 -2.58 10.61 9.17
N CYS A 151 -3.47 9.94 8.43
CA CYS A 151 -3.83 10.32 7.07
C CYS A 151 -4.51 11.70 7.00
N ALA A 152 -5.34 12.07 7.99
CA ALA A 152 -5.92 13.40 8.07
C ALA A 152 -4.82 14.49 8.19
N VAL A 153 -3.88 14.29 9.12
CA VAL A 153 -2.76 15.23 9.32
C VAL A 153 -1.90 15.34 8.07
N LEU A 154 -1.54 14.21 7.45
CA LEU A 154 -0.70 14.19 6.25
C LEU A 154 -1.43 14.80 5.05
N THR A 155 -2.73 14.59 4.90
CA THR A 155 -3.55 15.23 3.87
C THR A 155 -3.54 16.74 4.04
N LEU A 156 -3.69 17.26 5.26
CA LEU A 156 -3.57 18.70 5.52
C LEU A 156 -2.19 19.24 5.13
N VAL A 157 -1.12 18.50 5.42
CA VAL A 157 0.25 18.86 5.00
C VAL A 157 0.35 18.90 3.48
N LEU A 158 -0.16 17.88 2.78
CA LEU A 158 -0.12 17.79 1.32
C LEU A 158 -0.92 18.90 0.65
N VAL A 159 -2.14 19.18 1.13
CA VAL A 159 -2.99 20.28 0.61
C VAL A 159 -2.33 21.65 0.82
N ARG A 160 -1.53 21.84 1.88
CA ARG A 160 -0.74 23.07 2.09
C ARG A 160 0.51 23.13 1.22
N LYS A 161 1.16 21.98 1.00
CA LYS A 161 2.40 21.83 0.22
C LYS A 161 2.16 22.02 -1.29
N PHE A 162 1.06 21.48 -1.82
CA PHE A 162 0.69 21.55 -3.23
C PHE A 162 -0.46 22.53 -3.42
N ARG A 163 -0.28 23.51 -4.30
CA ARG A 163 -1.26 24.60 -4.50
C ARG A 163 -2.23 24.34 -5.63
N GLU A 164 -1.91 23.43 -6.52
CA GLU A 164 -2.72 23.04 -7.67
C GLU A 164 -4.02 22.37 -7.22
N LEU A 165 -5.16 22.90 -7.65
CA LEU A 165 -6.48 22.39 -7.27
C LEU A 165 -6.67 20.90 -7.56
N PRO A 166 -6.24 20.33 -8.71
CA PRO A 166 -6.36 18.91 -8.97
C PRO A 166 -5.60 18.03 -7.96
N LEU A 167 -4.40 18.46 -7.54
CA LEU A 167 -3.63 17.69 -6.54
C LEU A 167 -4.29 17.77 -5.16
N ARG A 168 -4.82 18.93 -4.78
CA ARG A 168 -5.57 19.05 -3.52
C ARG A 168 -6.80 18.17 -3.51
N ALA A 169 -7.57 18.20 -4.62
CA ALA A 169 -8.75 17.35 -4.77
C ALA A 169 -8.38 15.84 -4.69
N LEU A 170 -7.27 15.45 -5.35
CA LEU A 170 -6.76 14.08 -5.29
C LEU A 170 -6.43 13.65 -3.85
N PHE A 171 -5.70 14.46 -3.07
CA PHE A 171 -5.35 14.10 -1.69
C PHE A 171 -6.56 14.04 -0.77
N VAL A 172 -7.54 14.94 -0.94
CA VAL A 172 -8.81 14.88 -0.21
C VAL A 172 -9.60 13.64 -0.60
N LEU A 173 -9.63 13.27 -1.88
CA LEU A 173 -10.28 12.04 -2.35
C LEU A 173 -9.61 10.80 -1.77
N LEU A 174 -8.27 10.74 -1.77
CA LEU A 174 -7.54 9.62 -1.15
C LEU A 174 -7.87 9.49 0.34
N PHE A 175 -7.97 10.61 1.06
CA PHE A 175 -8.37 10.58 2.45
C PHE A 175 -9.83 10.14 2.63
N ALA A 176 -10.74 10.56 1.76
CA ALA A 176 -12.13 10.07 1.79
C ALA A 176 -12.20 8.56 1.51
N CYS A 177 -11.38 8.04 0.57
CA CYS A 177 -11.26 6.61 0.32
C CYS A 177 -10.70 5.87 1.55
N GLU A 178 -9.72 6.46 2.26
CA GLU A 178 -9.16 5.88 3.48
C GLU A 178 -10.22 5.72 4.57
N VAL A 179 -10.98 6.77 4.84
CA VAL A 179 -12.08 6.72 5.82
C VAL A 179 -13.14 5.69 5.43
N ALA A 180 -13.46 5.60 4.13
CA ALA A 180 -14.42 4.62 3.63
C ALA A 180 -13.91 3.18 3.79
N SER A 181 -12.64 2.91 3.46
CA SER A 181 -12.02 1.58 3.60
C SER A 181 -11.98 1.13 5.06
N SER A 182 -11.50 1.99 5.96
CA SER A 182 -11.47 1.69 7.40
C SER A 182 -12.86 1.50 7.98
N GLY A 183 -13.86 2.28 7.52
CA GLY A 183 -15.25 2.11 7.91
C GLY A 183 -15.85 0.78 7.46
N ILE A 184 -15.51 0.29 6.26
CA ILE A 184 -15.97 -1.02 5.77
C ILE A 184 -15.40 -2.14 6.65
N TRP A 185 -14.10 -2.11 6.98
CA TRP A 185 -13.50 -3.12 7.86
C TRP A 185 -14.15 -3.17 9.23
N MET A 186 -14.45 -2.02 9.83
CA MET A 186 -15.15 -1.95 11.11
C MET A 186 -16.59 -2.49 11.08
N LEU A 187 -17.23 -2.55 9.90
CA LEU A 187 -18.60 -3.05 9.74
C LEU A 187 -18.66 -4.52 9.39
N VAL A 188 -17.61 -5.09 8.78
CA VAL A 188 -17.60 -6.44 8.22
C VAL A 188 -16.88 -7.44 9.16
N PHE A 189 -15.88 -7.00 9.91
CA PHE A 189 -15.04 -7.82 10.79
C PHE A 189 -14.99 -7.26 12.21
#